data_65f02a8f1b81ff6fbda9eac6be50b576
#
_entry.id   65f02a8f1b81ff6fbda9eac6be50b576
#
_cell.length_a   1.000
_cell.length_b   1.000
_cell.length_c   1.000
_cell.angle_alpha   90.00
_cell.angle_beta   90.00
_cell.angle_gamma   90.00
#
_symmetry.space_group_name_H-M   'P 1'
#
loop_
_entity.id
_entity.type
_entity.pdbx_description
1 polymer ?
#
loop_
_entity_poly.entity_id
_entity_poly.type
_entity_poly.pdbx_seq_one_letter_code
_entity_poly.pdbx_strand_id
1 'polypeptide(L)'
;MSPAKKRPSSIGDVLAGVLKDSGIAARVEQAGIIPEWPGLVGAQIAAVTEPMSVAADGTLFVAVTTNAWMTELSLMEPELLRALNGKEDRPPIRRIRWVLKRG
;
A
#
# COMPACT_ATOMS: atom_id res chain seq x y z
N MET A 1 37.37 14.72 -2.47
CA MET A 1 36.94 14.64 -2.56
C MET A 1 36.44 14.36 -2.50
N SER A 2 36.23 14.20 -2.06
CA SER A 2 35.67 13.93 -1.96
C SER A 2 35.17 13.47 -2.01
N PRO A 3 35.27 13.38 -2.15
CA PRO A 3 34.63 13.00 -2.16
C PRO A 3 34.07 12.39 -1.98
N ALA A 4 34.30 12.22 -1.56
CA ALA A 4 33.78 11.71 -1.31
C ALA A 4 33.13 11.57 -0.79
N LYS A 5 33.14 12.07 -0.51
CA LYS A 5 32.43 12.17 -0.16
C LYS A 5 31.52 11.91 -0.32
N LYS A 6 31.17 11.85 -0.47
CA LYS A 6 30.33 11.40 -0.62
C LYS A 6 30.27 10.31 -0.87
N ARG A 7 30.62 9.58 -0.52
CA ARG A 7 30.52 8.67 -0.80
C ARG A 7 30.32 7.76 -0.32
N PRO A 8 30.44 7.48 0.50
CA PRO A 8 30.16 6.42 1.04
C PRO A 8 28.90 6.04 1.28
N SER A 9 28.50 6.60 1.94
CA SER A 9 27.16 6.49 1.98
C SER A 9 26.69 6.25 0.66
N SER A 10 27.56 6.24 -0.18
CA SER A 10 27.24 6.27 -1.54
C SER A 10 26.42 5.13 -2.05
N ILE A 11 26.58 3.91 -1.51
CA ILE A 11 25.76 2.80 -1.97
C ILE A 11 24.31 3.02 -1.56
N GLY A 12 24.09 3.43 -0.34
CA GLY A 12 22.74 3.73 0.12
C GLY A 12 22.12 4.89 -0.64
N ASP A 13 22.91 5.93 -0.91
CA ASP A 13 22.42 7.09 -1.62
C ASP A 13 22.09 6.75 -3.08
N VAL A 14 22.94 5.97 -3.72
CA VAL A 14 22.71 5.56 -5.10
C VAL A 14 21.47 4.68 -5.17
N LEU A 15 21.34 3.76 -4.24
CA LEU A 15 20.18 2.88 -4.21
C LEU A 15 18.89 3.66 -3.97
N ALA A 16 18.93 4.61 -3.05
CA ALA A 16 17.78 5.44 -2.79
C ALA A 16 17.40 6.27 -4.02
N GLY A 17 18.37 6.78 -4.74
CA GLY A 17 18.12 7.54 -5.95
C GLY A 17 17.50 6.67 -7.04
N VAL A 18 18.01 5.46 -7.21
CA VAL A 18 17.48 4.53 -8.19
C VAL A 18 16.04 4.14 -7.85
N LEU A 19 15.77 3.84 -6.58
CA LEU A 19 14.43 3.49 -6.14
C LEU A 19 13.46 4.65 -6.38
N LYS A 20 13.89 5.87 -6.07
CA LYS A 20 13.06 7.03 -6.25
C LYS A 20 12.75 7.28 -7.73
N ASP A 21 13.77 7.18 -8.57
CA ASP A 21 13.63 7.43 -9.99
C ASP A 21 12.74 6.40 -10.68
N SER A 22 12.77 5.17 -10.20
CA SER A 22 11.98 4.09 -10.80
C SER A 22 10.57 3.99 -10.23
N GLY A 23 10.25 4.76 -9.19
CA GLY A 23 8.96 4.68 -8.54
C GLY A 23 8.85 3.56 -7.52
N ILE A 24 9.89 2.79 -7.31
CA ILE A 24 9.85 1.69 -6.34
C ILE A 24 9.70 2.22 -4.92
N ALA A 25 10.37 3.34 -4.60
CA ALA A 25 10.25 3.93 -3.27
C ALA A 25 8.81 4.31 -2.95
N ALA A 26 8.09 4.88 -3.92
CA ALA A 26 6.70 5.24 -3.70
C ALA A 26 5.85 4.02 -3.44
N ARG A 27 6.09 2.92 -4.16
CA ARG A 27 5.34 1.69 -3.94
C ARG A 27 5.65 1.06 -2.60
N VAL A 28 6.91 1.15 -2.16
CA VAL A 28 7.27 0.64 -0.83
C VAL A 28 6.53 1.43 0.24
N GLU A 29 6.44 2.74 0.09
CA GLU A 29 5.71 3.57 1.04
C GLU A 29 4.21 3.25 1.01
N GLN A 30 3.64 3.07 -0.18
CA GLN A 30 2.24 2.68 -0.29
C GLN A 30 1.99 1.33 0.35
N ALA A 31 2.91 0.38 0.18
CA ALA A 31 2.76 -0.96 0.75
C ALA A 31 2.83 -0.94 2.27
N GLY A 32 3.34 0.13 2.87
CA GLY A 32 3.33 0.30 4.32
C GLY A 32 1.93 0.31 4.91
N ILE A 33 0.92 0.49 4.07
CA ILE A 33 -0.47 0.44 4.49
C ILE A 33 -0.89 -0.97 4.89
N ILE A 34 -0.20 -1.99 4.34
CA ILE A 34 -0.57 -3.39 4.59
C ILE A 34 -0.51 -3.75 6.07
N PRO A 35 0.61 -3.50 6.79
CA PRO A 35 0.62 -3.79 8.21
C PRO A 35 -0.30 -2.88 9.02
N GLU A 36 -0.69 -1.73 8.49
CA GLU A 36 -1.59 -0.82 9.19
C GLU A 36 -3.05 -1.11 8.92
N TRP A 37 -3.34 -2.02 7.98
CA TRP A 37 -4.70 -2.30 7.52
C TRP A 37 -5.71 -2.52 8.66
N PRO A 38 -5.41 -3.38 9.66
CA PRO A 38 -6.42 -3.61 10.70
C PRO A 38 -6.80 -2.36 11.47
N GLY A 39 -5.83 -1.49 11.73
CA GLY A 39 -6.10 -0.26 12.44
C GLY A 39 -6.86 0.76 11.62
N LEU A 40 -6.71 0.70 10.29
CA LEU A 40 -7.34 1.67 9.41
C LEU A 40 -8.79 1.30 9.08
N VAL A 41 -9.06 0.02 8.90
CA VAL A 41 -10.40 -0.43 8.49
C VAL A 41 -11.23 -0.98 9.65
N GLY A 42 -10.59 -1.30 10.77
CA GLY A 42 -11.28 -1.84 11.92
C GLY A 42 -11.24 -3.36 11.97
N ALA A 43 -11.40 -3.89 13.18
CA ALA A 43 -11.24 -5.31 13.42
C ALA A 43 -12.23 -6.17 12.64
N GLN A 44 -13.45 -5.69 12.46
CA GLN A 44 -14.47 -6.46 11.78
C GLN A 44 -14.13 -6.68 10.31
N ILE A 45 -13.73 -5.64 9.62
CA ILE A 45 -13.33 -5.75 8.22
C ILE A 45 -12.01 -6.50 8.11
N ALA A 46 -11.07 -6.22 9.00
CA ALA A 46 -9.78 -6.89 8.97
C ALA A 46 -9.91 -8.40 9.12
N ALA A 47 -10.91 -8.87 9.86
CA ALA A 47 -11.10 -10.29 10.10
C ALA A 47 -11.49 -11.06 8.84
N VAL A 48 -12.07 -10.38 7.84
CA VAL A 48 -12.54 -11.03 6.61
C VAL A 48 -11.75 -10.61 5.38
N THR A 49 -10.66 -9.89 5.57
CA THR A 49 -9.86 -9.37 4.46
C THR A 49 -8.38 -9.62 4.69
N GLU A 50 -7.63 -9.62 3.60
CA GLU A 50 -6.18 -9.72 3.67
C GLU A 50 -5.58 -8.85 2.58
N PRO A 51 -4.96 -7.71 2.94
CA PRO A 51 -4.31 -6.87 1.94
C PRO A 51 -3.08 -7.59 1.41
N MET A 52 -2.89 -7.57 0.10
CA MET A 52 -1.88 -8.38 -0.54
C MET A 52 -0.73 -7.57 -1.09
N SER A 53 -1.02 -6.60 -1.93
CA SER A 53 0.02 -5.82 -2.60
C SER A 53 -0.54 -4.54 -3.16
N VAL A 54 0.35 -3.62 -3.53
CA VAL A 54 -0.02 -2.37 -4.18
C VAL A 54 0.66 -2.32 -5.54
N ALA A 55 -0.13 -2.10 -6.58
CA ALA A 55 0.40 -1.99 -7.94
C ALA A 55 0.91 -0.57 -8.20
N ALA A 56 1.68 -0.43 -9.28
CA ALA A 56 2.30 0.84 -9.61
C ALA A 56 1.29 1.96 -9.85
N ASP A 57 0.07 1.61 -10.27
CA ASP A 57 -0.96 2.61 -10.55
C ASP A 57 -1.75 3.02 -9.31
N GLY A 58 -1.36 2.54 -8.13
CA GLY A 58 -2.05 2.88 -6.90
C GLY A 58 -3.19 1.94 -6.54
N THR A 59 -3.29 0.79 -7.18
CA THR A 59 -4.32 -0.20 -6.87
C THR A 59 -3.87 -1.08 -5.71
N LEU A 60 -4.67 -1.15 -4.66
CA LEU A 60 -4.44 -2.06 -3.55
C LEU A 60 -5.25 -3.33 -3.79
N PHE A 61 -4.59 -4.47 -3.79
CA PHE A 61 -5.25 -5.76 -3.96
C PHE A 61 -5.54 -6.35 -2.59
N VAL A 62 -6.81 -6.67 -2.34
CA VAL A 62 -7.26 -7.19 -1.05
C VAL A 62 -8.05 -8.46 -1.28
N ALA A 63 -7.64 -9.54 -0.61
CA ALA A 63 -8.38 -10.79 -0.64
C ALA A 63 -9.52 -10.75 0.38
N VAL A 64 -10.67 -11.29 -0.01
CA VAL A 64 -11.88 -11.27 0.82
C VAL A 64 -12.40 -12.69 0.95
N THR A 65 -12.90 -13.05 2.13
CA THR A 65 -13.27 -14.44 2.42
C THR A 65 -14.55 -14.89 1.74
N THR A 66 -15.50 -13.99 1.47
CA THR A 66 -16.78 -14.37 0.86
C THR A 66 -17.22 -13.34 -0.17
N ASN A 67 -18.07 -13.77 -1.12
CA ASN A 67 -18.65 -12.87 -2.09
C ASN A 67 -19.55 -11.82 -1.44
N ALA A 68 -20.24 -12.20 -0.38
CA ALA A 68 -21.11 -11.27 0.32
C ALA A 68 -20.31 -10.11 0.88
N TRP A 69 -19.16 -10.39 1.51
CA TRP A 69 -18.30 -9.33 2.01
C TRP A 69 -17.68 -8.53 0.87
N MET A 70 -17.35 -9.19 -0.25
CA MET A 70 -16.80 -8.48 -1.39
C MET A 70 -17.78 -7.42 -1.90
N THR A 71 -19.04 -7.76 -2.02
CA THR A 71 -20.06 -6.82 -2.45
C THR A 71 -20.19 -5.66 -1.46
N GLU A 72 -20.25 -5.99 -0.18
CA GLU A 72 -20.39 -4.99 0.87
C GLU A 72 -19.22 -4.02 0.86
N LEU A 73 -18.01 -4.55 0.77
CA LEU A 73 -16.79 -3.73 0.80
C LEU A 73 -16.65 -2.88 -0.45
N SER A 74 -17.12 -3.39 -1.60
CA SER A 74 -17.10 -2.60 -2.82
C SER A 74 -17.94 -1.34 -2.67
N LEU A 75 -19.07 -1.45 -1.98
CA LEU A 75 -19.93 -0.30 -1.74
C LEU A 75 -19.31 0.67 -0.75
N MET A 76 -18.42 0.19 0.11
CA MET A 76 -17.75 1.02 1.10
C MET A 76 -16.43 1.60 0.60
N GLU A 77 -16.05 1.32 -0.64
CA GLU A 77 -14.73 1.68 -1.13
C GLU A 77 -14.40 3.16 -0.97
N PRO A 78 -15.29 4.12 -1.26
CA PRO A 78 -14.94 5.53 -1.09
C PRO A 78 -14.58 5.87 0.36
N GLU A 79 -15.30 5.29 1.32
CA GLU A 79 -15.01 5.52 2.73
C GLU A 79 -13.69 4.88 3.14
N LEU A 80 -13.46 3.67 2.64
CA LEU A 80 -12.22 2.97 2.95
C LEU A 80 -11.03 3.70 2.35
N LEU A 81 -11.17 4.23 1.14
CA LEU A 81 -10.08 4.99 0.53
C LEU A 81 -9.75 6.22 1.35
N ARG A 82 -10.75 6.90 1.90
CA ARG A 82 -10.50 8.05 2.75
C ARG A 82 -9.74 7.65 4.01
N ALA A 83 -10.11 6.52 4.61
CA ALA A 83 -9.41 6.04 5.79
C ALA A 83 -7.97 5.67 5.48
N LEU A 84 -7.74 5.01 4.34
CA LEU A 84 -6.40 4.58 3.95
C LEU A 84 -5.51 5.77 3.61
N ASN A 85 -6.07 6.82 3.06
CA ASN A 85 -5.31 7.98 2.58
C ASN A 85 -5.26 9.12 3.57
N GLY A 86 -5.55 8.83 4.84
CA GLY A 86 -5.53 9.86 5.87
C GLY A 86 -4.16 10.41 6.19
N LYS A 87 -3.10 9.67 5.87
CA LYS A 87 -1.74 10.14 6.05
C LYS A 87 -1.23 10.78 4.76
N GLU A 88 -0.76 12.02 4.88
CA GLU A 88 -0.36 12.78 3.70
C GLU A 88 1.05 12.47 3.24
N ASP A 89 1.86 11.83 4.06
CA ASP A 89 3.25 11.56 3.73
C ASP A 89 3.44 10.28 2.94
N ARG A 90 2.35 9.72 2.45
CA ARG A 90 2.37 8.46 1.72
C ARG A 90 1.61 8.64 0.41
N PRO A 91 2.12 8.12 -0.72
CA PRO A 91 1.37 8.19 -1.97
C PRO A 91 -0.01 7.55 -1.81
N PRO A 92 -1.05 8.16 -2.37
CA PRO A 92 -2.41 7.69 -2.13
C PRO A 92 -2.71 6.37 -2.82
N ILE A 93 -3.58 5.58 -2.19
CA ILE A 93 -4.19 4.43 -2.83
C ILE A 93 -5.34 4.98 -3.68
N ARG A 94 -5.36 4.65 -4.96
CA ARG A 94 -6.33 5.21 -5.88
C ARG A 94 -7.58 4.37 -6.00
N ARG A 95 -7.43 3.05 -5.86
CA ARG A 95 -8.57 2.14 -5.92
C ARG A 95 -8.22 0.86 -5.20
N ILE A 96 -9.25 0.08 -4.88
CA ILE A 96 -9.08 -1.21 -4.25
C ILE A 96 -9.64 -2.27 -5.17
N ARG A 97 -8.86 -3.32 -5.39
CA ARG A 97 -9.29 -4.47 -6.18
C ARG A 97 -9.59 -5.61 -5.21
N TRP A 98 -10.84 -5.97 -5.13
CA TRP A 98 -11.27 -7.04 -4.22
C TRP A 98 -11.19 -8.36 -4.97
N VAL A 99 -10.54 -9.35 -4.36
CA VAL A 99 -10.44 -10.67 -4.96
C VAL A 99 -10.89 -11.69 -3.93
N LEU A 100 -11.55 -12.74 -4.40
CA LEU A 100 -12.03 -13.76 -3.50
C LEU A 100 -10.87 -14.61 -3.02
N LYS A 101 -10.75 -14.78 -1.71
CA LYS A 101 -9.67 -15.56 -1.14
C LYS A 101 -9.94 -17.04 -1.37
N ARG A 102 -8.93 -17.74 -1.86
CA ARG A 102 -9.02 -19.17 -2.11
C ARG A 102 -8.35 -19.94 -0.99
N GLY A 103 -8.89 -21.08 -0.71
CA GLY A 103 -8.31 -22.01 0.22
C GLY A 103 -8.86 -21.94 1.58
#